data_58e83fe32bef258db7da7f0d6db42971
#
_entry.id   58e83fe32bef258db7da7f0d6db42971
#
_cell.length_a   1.000
_cell.length_b   1.000
_cell.length_c   1.000
_cell.angle_alpha   90.00
_cell.angle_beta   90.00
_cell.angle_gamma   90.00
#
_symmetry.space_group_name_H-M   'P 1'
#
loop_
_entity.id
_entity.type
_entity.pdbx_description
1 polymer ?
#
loop_
_entity_poly.entity_id
_entity_poly.type
_entity_poly.pdbx_seq_one_letter_code
_entity_poly.pdbx_strand_id
1 'polypeptide(L)'
;MIQNVVKVPFRKLKHIHHISDIQIRNLKRHTEYEEVFNRLYEKVKENKDNAVAYIGGDIAHSKTDMSPELVDQLSRLFKNLSDIVPLLIIAGNHDCNLNNRSRMDVLTPIVDNLNHPNLHYLKDSGVYTCADTQFVVWDCWSDEKDFITADQVEGDTKIVLFHGTVDRCETDLGYRLPSDVKITKFDGYDMGLLGDIHKRQHLNKEETISYCGSLVQQNHGEGLDHGYLLWDVPKRKSKYIRIHNDYGYYTMDIDNGKVPNVDDMPKKARLRVRVSDTDSVQLKKALSVIQTKYGIKEIAVTRTDRLTERVRDGQVVDVGDVQNPDFQYELIEDYLGRNHIVDEKTLLKIKDINDELNSDLPDDDVNRNIFWKIKRFEWSNMFSYG
;
A
#
# COMPACT_ATOMS: atom_id res chain seq x y z
N MET A 1 -14.91 2.00 30.81
CA MET A 1 -14.58 1.38 29.50
C MET A 1 -14.99 -0.08 29.52
N ILE A 2 -15.61 -0.58 28.47
CA ILE A 2 -15.89 -2.03 28.33
C ILE A 2 -14.54 -2.69 28.03
N GLN A 3 -14.09 -3.54 28.93
CA GLN A 3 -12.85 -4.29 28.78
C GLN A 3 -13.16 -5.57 27.99
N ASN A 4 -12.72 -5.62 26.75
CA ASN A 4 -12.89 -6.81 25.91
C ASN A 4 -11.75 -7.81 26.18
N VAL A 5 -12.08 -9.09 26.36
CA VAL A 5 -11.09 -10.13 26.63
C VAL A 5 -10.85 -10.96 25.37
N VAL A 6 -9.62 -10.98 24.91
CA VAL A 6 -9.13 -11.88 23.86
C VAL A 6 -8.71 -13.20 24.53
N LYS A 7 -9.45 -14.26 24.26
CA LYS A 7 -9.15 -15.58 24.84
C LYS A 7 -7.95 -16.20 24.16
N VAL A 8 -6.91 -16.53 24.93
CA VAL A 8 -5.69 -17.19 24.45
C VAL A 8 -5.30 -18.35 25.38
N PRO A 9 -4.59 -19.37 24.88
CA PRO A 9 -4.26 -20.58 25.70
C PRO A 9 -3.04 -20.39 26.63
N PHE A 10 -2.57 -19.16 26.82
CA PHE A 10 -1.40 -18.85 27.63
C PHE A 10 -1.65 -17.67 28.57
N ARG A 11 -0.82 -17.52 29.60
CA ARG A 11 -0.96 -16.45 30.62
C ARG A 11 -0.02 -15.26 30.41
N LYS A 12 1.05 -15.46 29.64
CA LYS A 12 2.05 -14.41 29.34
C LYS A 12 2.30 -14.38 27.85
N LEU A 13 2.19 -13.21 27.28
CA LEU A 13 2.51 -12.97 25.88
C LEU A 13 4.03 -12.80 25.73
N LYS A 14 4.65 -13.57 24.84
CA LYS A 14 6.08 -13.49 24.54
C LYS A 14 6.37 -12.83 23.20
N HIS A 15 5.63 -13.21 22.18
CA HIS A 15 5.93 -12.79 20.82
C HIS A 15 4.69 -12.23 20.12
N ILE A 16 4.90 -11.22 19.30
CA ILE A 16 3.89 -10.69 18.37
C ILE A 16 4.49 -10.70 16.96
N HIS A 17 3.84 -11.41 16.05
CA HIS A 17 4.12 -11.33 14.62
C HIS A 17 3.33 -10.15 14.06
N HIS A 18 3.97 -9.00 13.92
CA HIS A 18 3.36 -7.75 13.46
C HIS A 18 3.44 -7.64 11.95
N ILE A 19 2.34 -7.89 11.28
CA ILE A 19 2.12 -7.87 9.84
C ILE A 19 1.20 -6.70 9.52
N SER A 20 1.32 -6.06 8.35
CA SER A 20 0.39 -5.02 7.90
C SER A 20 0.44 -4.86 6.38
N ASP A 21 -0.48 -4.09 5.83
CA ASP A 21 -0.48 -3.59 4.45
C ASP A 21 -0.27 -4.71 3.43
N ILE A 22 -1.07 -5.77 3.55
CA ILE A 22 -1.04 -6.93 2.64
C ILE A 22 -1.62 -6.55 1.29
N GLN A 23 -2.70 -5.77 1.29
CA GLN A 23 -3.40 -5.23 0.12
C GLN A 23 -3.66 -6.28 -0.96
N ILE A 24 -4.34 -7.37 -0.58
CA ILE A 24 -4.72 -8.43 -1.52
C ILE A 24 -5.61 -7.85 -2.62
N ARG A 25 -5.13 -7.91 -3.86
CA ARG A 25 -5.81 -7.32 -5.02
C ARG A 25 -6.83 -8.29 -5.61
N ASN A 26 -7.98 -7.75 -5.99
CA ASN A 26 -9.01 -8.54 -6.67
C ASN A 26 -8.51 -9.07 -8.02
N LEU A 27 -8.67 -10.38 -8.25
CA LEU A 27 -8.31 -11.12 -9.48
C LEU A 27 -6.87 -10.91 -9.96
N LYS A 28 -5.96 -10.43 -9.09
CA LYS A 28 -4.57 -10.16 -9.44
C LYS A 28 -3.61 -10.67 -8.37
N ARG A 29 -2.47 -11.19 -8.78
CA ARG A 29 -1.38 -11.60 -7.90
C ARG A 29 -1.73 -12.76 -6.95
N HIS A 30 -2.82 -13.49 -7.15
CA HIS A 30 -3.29 -14.51 -6.20
C HIS A 30 -2.26 -15.62 -5.99
N THR A 31 -1.60 -16.11 -7.04
CA THR A 31 -0.51 -17.09 -6.92
C THR A 31 0.68 -16.56 -6.11
N GLU A 32 1.02 -15.28 -6.29
CA GLU A 32 2.07 -14.63 -5.51
C GLU A 32 1.70 -14.59 -4.02
N TYR A 33 0.47 -14.18 -3.69
CA TYR A 33 0.01 -14.16 -2.29
C TYR A 33 0.03 -15.56 -1.68
N GLU A 34 -0.40 -16.60 -2.40
CA GLU A 34 -0.35 -17.99 -1.91
C GLU A 34 1.08 -18.43 -1.59
N GLU A 35 2.05 -18.17 -2.46
CA GLU A 35 3.46 -18.51 -2.22
C GLU A 35 4.01 -17.73 -1.00
N VAL A 36 3.71 -16.44 -0.88
CA VAL A 36 4.14 -15.59 0.24
C VAL A 36 3.49 -16.04 1.55
N PHE A 37 2.19 -16.33 1.55
CA PHE A 37 1.47 -16.77 2.75
C PHE A 37 1.98 -18.13 3.25
N ASN A 38 2.27 -19.07 2.36
CA ASN A 38 2.86 -20.34 2.76
C ASN A 38 4.21 -20.15 3.47
N ARG A 39 5.06 -19.24 2.97
CA ARG A 39 6.33 -18.89 3.62
C ARG A 39 6.11 -18.16 4.95
N LEU A 40 5.11 -17.29 5.02
CA LEU A 40 4.71 -16.60 6.25
C LEU A 40 4.27 -17.60 7.33
N TYR A 41 3.42 -18.59 6.98
CA TYR A 41 2.97 -19.61 7.92
C TYR A 41 4.14 -20.39 8.52
N GLU A 42 5.12 -20.77 7.71
CA GLU A 42 6.31 -21.45 8.21
C GLU A 42 7.12 -20.56 9.17
N LYS A 43 7.25 -19.27 8.86
CA LYS A 43 7.94 -18.32 9.75
C LYS A 43 7.20 -18.08 11.06
N VAL A 44 5.88 -18.02 11.03
CA VAL A 44 5.07 -17.88 12.25
C VAL A 44 5.18 -19.12 13.14
N LYS A 45 5.21 -20.33 12.56
CA LYS A 45 5.40 -21.59 13.30
C LYS A 45 6.71 -21.66 14.08
N GLU A 46 7.79 -21.02 13.58
CA GLU A 46 9.10 -21.00 14.26
C GLU A 46 9.04 -20.33 15.64
N ASN A 47 8.11 -19.40 15.89
CA ASN A 47 8.00 -18.63 17.13
C ASN A 47 6.53 -18.58 17.64
N LYS A 48 5.83 -19.70 17.58
CA LYS A 48 4.41 -19.78 17.95
C LYS A 48 4.12 -19.85 19.45
N ASP A 49 5.11 -20.20 20.27
CA ASP A 49 4.89 -20.43 21.68
C ASP A 49 4.62 -19.13 22.44
N ASN A 50 3.44 -19.02 23.06
CA ASN A 50 2.95 -17.83 23.73
C ASN A 50 3.00 -16.58 22.81
N ALA A 51 2.62 -16.77 21.56
CA ALA A 51 2.63 -15.75 20.53
C ALA A 51 1.23 -15.43 20.03
N VAL A 52 1.08 -14.26 19.46
CA VAL A 52 -0.06 -13.86 18.62
C VAL A 52 0.45 -13.36 17.26
N ALA A 53 -0.35 -13.53 16.22
CA ALA A 53 -0.19 -12.76 15.00
C ALA A 53 -1.09 -11.52 15.07
N TYR A 54 -0.59 -10.39 14.62
CA TYR A 54 -1.34 -9.15 14.50
C TYR A 54 -1.25 -8.63 13.07
N ILE A 55 -2.41 -8.36 12.45
CA ILE A 55 -2.47 -7.70 11.15
C ILE A 55 -3.01 -6.29 11.33
N GLY A 56 -2.15 -5.32 11.09
CA GLY A 56 -2.36 -3.90 11.33
C GLY A 56 -3.13 -3.15 10.25
N GLY A 57 -4.13 -3.79 9.62
CA GLY A 57 -5.00 -3.16 8.62
C GLY A 57 -4.51 -3.27 7.18
N ASP A 58 -5.29 -2.72 6.25
CA ASP A 58 -5.08 -2.75 4.79
C ASP A 58 -4.84 -4.18 4.28
N ILE A 59 -5.74 -5.07 4.65
CA ILE A 59 -5.67 -6.48 4.29
C ILE A 59 -6.18 -6.69 2.88
N ALA A 60 -7.35 -6.12 2.55
CA ALA A 60 -7.86 -6.04 1.19
C ALA A 60 -7.38 -4.75 0.51
N HIS A 61 -7.16 -4.79 -0.80
CA HIS A 61 -6.76 -3.59 -1.55
C HIS A 61 -7.92 -2.63 -1.82
N SER A 62 -9.16 -3.11 -1.82
CA SER A 62 -10.35 -2.31 -2.12
C SER A 62 -11.54 -2.77 -1.30
N LYS A 63 -12.21 -1.83 -0.67
CA LYS A 63 -13.41 -2.05 0.14
C LYS A 63 -14.68 -2.36 -0.67
N THR A 64 -14.66 -2.22 -1.99
CA THR A 64 -15.84 -2.38 -2.85
C THR A 64 -15.65 -3.37 -3.99
N ASP A 65 -14.42 -3.80 -4.24
CA ASP A 65 -14.09 -4.68 -5.35
C ASP A 65 -13.69 -6.06 -4.81
N MET A 66 -14.71 -6.89 -4.54
CA MET A 66 -14.59 -8.19 -3.89
C MET A 66 -15.08 -9.29 -4.83
N SER A 67 -14.19 -10.19 -5.25
CA SER A 67 -14.56 -11.41 -5.95
C SER A 67 -14.62 -12.61 -5.00
N PRO A 68 -15.28 -13.72 -5.39
CA PRO A 68 -15.24 -14.96 -4.61
C PRO A 68 -13.83 -15.46 -4.33
N GLU A 69 -12.90 -15.30 -5.29
CA GLU A 69 -11.50 -15.72 -5.14
C GLU A 69 -10.76 -14.87 -4.10
N LEU A 70 -11.06 -13.57 -4.02
CA LEU A 70 -10.50 -12.69 -3.01
C LEU A 70 -11.02 -13.05 -1.61
N VAL A 71 -12.32 -13.31 -1.49
CA VAL A 71 -12.94 -13.76 -0.23
C VAL A 71 -12.34 -15.09 0.23
N ASP A 72 -12.14 -16.05 -0.68
CA ASP A 72 -11.51 -17.33 -0.39
C ASP A 72 -10.07 -17.14 0.09
N GLN A 73 -9.31 -16.26 -0.57
CA GLN A 73 -7.92 -15.99 -0.21
C GLN A 73 -7.78 -15.34 1.18
N LEU A 74 -8.64 -14.36 1.49
CA LEU A 74 -8.73 -13.75 2.83
C LEU A 74 -9.13 -14.78 3.88
N SER A 75 -10.12 -15.60 3.58
CA SER A 75 -10.61 -16.65 4.48
C SER A 75 -9.52 -17.68 4.79
N ARG A 76 -8.78 -18.12 3.78
CA ARG A 76 -7.63 -19.04 3.95
C ARG A 76 -6.50 -18.41 4.74
N LEU A 77 -6.17 -17.14 4.50
CA LEU A 77 -5.15 -16.42 5.27
C LEU A 77 -5.52 -16.40 6.75
N PHE A 78 -6.72 -15.95 7.08
CA PHE A 78 -7.19 -15.85 8.46
C PHE A 78 -7.24 -17.21 9.14
N LYS A 79 -7.85 -18.19 8.49
CA LYS A 79 -7.96 -19.55 9.02
C LYS A 79 -6.58 -20.15 9.30
N ASN A 80 -5.68 -20.13 8.32
CA ASN A 80 -4.37 -20.79 8.45
C ASN A 80 -3.48 -20.12 9.50
N LEU A 81 -3.51 -18.79 9.63
CA LEU A 81 -2.80 -18.11 10.72
C LEU A 81 -3.43 -18.43 12.07
N SER A 82 -4.77 -18.42 12.18
CA SER A 82 -5.48 -18.73 13.42
C SER A 82 -5.33 -20.18 13.87
N ASP A 83 -5.06 -21.10 12.95
CA ASP A 83 -4.71 -22.50 13.24
C ASP A 83 -3.30 -22.62 13.86
N ILE A 84 -2.42 -21.63 13.68
CA ILE A 84 -1.04 -21.64 14.19
C ILE A 84 -0.94 -20.89 15.51
N VAL A 85 -1.45 -19.67 15.58
CA VAL A 85 -1.45 -18.76 16.74
C VAL A 85 -2.74 -17.95 16.78
N PRO A 86 -3.18 -17.42 17.93
CA PRO A 86 -4.27 -16.46 17.98
C PRO A 86 -3.97 -15.27 17.05
N LEU A 87 -4.91 -14.94 16.17
CA LEU A 87 -4.82 -13.86 15.19
C LEU A 87 -5.65 -12.67 15.62
N LEU A 88 -5.01 -11.52 15.79
CA LEU A 88 -5.64 -10.23 16.05
C LEU A 88 -5.61 -9.43 14.75
N ILE A 89 -6.73 -8.84 14.36
CA ILE A 89 -6.78 -7.96 13.18
C ILE A 89 -7.49 -6.66 13.53
N ILE A 90 -7.05 -5.57 12.93
CA ILE A 90 -7.76 -4.29 12.86
C ILE A 90 -8.05 -3.94 11.40
N ALA A 91 -8.98 -3.04 11.16
CA ALA A 91 -9.22 -2.52 9.81
C ALA A 91 -8.25 -1.38 9.46
N GLY A 92 -7.87 -1.30 8.19
CA GLY A 92 -7.25 -0.14 7.60
C GLY A 92 -8.24 0.65 6.71
N ASN A 93 -7.78 1.75 6.14
CA ASN A 93 -8.60 2.61 5.29
C ASN A 93 -9.00 1.96 3.95
N HIS A 94 -8.31 0.92 3.51
CA HIS A 94 -8.69 0.11 2.36
C HIS A 94 -9.73 -0.95 2.69
N ASP A 95 -9.86 -1.36 3.96
CA ASP A 95 -10.81 -2.38 4.40
C ASP A 95 -12.20 -1.80 4.69
N CYS A 96 -12.32 -0.49 4.97
CA CYS A 96 -13.54 0.14 5.44
C CYS A 96 -13.84 1.48 4.77
N ASN A 97 -15.06 2.00 4.95
CA ASN A 97 -15.42 3.33 4.49
C ASN A 97 -15.23 4.35 5.61
N LEU A 98 -14.20 5.18 5.54
CA LEU A 98 -13.88 6.18 6.56
C LEU A 98 -15.00 7.22 6.74
N ASN A 99 -15.70 7.57 5.66
CA ASN A 99 -16.76 8.60 5.68
C ASN A 99 -18.12 8.06 6.15
N ASN A 100 -18.26 6.74 6.30
CA ASN A 100 -19.52 6.13 6.71
C ASN A 100 -19.28 4.87 7.54
N ARG A 101 -19.17 5.03 8.85
CA ARG A 101 -18.96 3.94 9.81
C ARG A 101 -20.10 2.91 9.84
N SER A 102 -21.32 3.32 9.46
CA SER A 102 -22.46 2.39 9.42
C SER A 102 -22.42 1.42 8.23
N ARG A 103 -21.58 1.71 7.23
CA ARG A 103 -21.37 0.81 6.11
C ARG A 103 -20.47 -0.36 6.53
N MET A 104 -20.89 -1.56 6.18
CA MET A 104 -20.14 -2.78 6.48
C MET A 104 -18.74 -2.72 5.84
N ASP A 105 -17.70 -3.04 6.62
CA ASP A 105 -16.35 -3.25 6.12
C ASP A 105 -16.19 -4.63 5.48
N VAL A 106 -15.08 -4.88 4.77
CA VAL A 106 -14.86 -6.13 4.05
C VAL A 106 -14.49 -7.29 4.99
N LEU A 107 -13.99 -6.99 6.19
CA LEU A 107 -13.48 -8.00 7.12
C LEU A 107 -14.61 -8.65 7.94
N THR A 108 -15.58 -7.86 8.39
CA THR A 108 -16.70 -8.31 9.24
C THR A 108 -17.37 -9.58 8.70
N PRO A 109 -17.87 -9.64 7.44
CA PRO A 109 -18.58 -10.82 6.95
C PRO A 109 -17.68 -12.05 6.84
N ILE A 110 -16.38 -11.87 6.59
CA ILE A 110 -15.42 -12.98 6.49
C ILE A 110 -15.12 -13.55 7.87
N VAL A 111 -14.86 -12.68 8.84
CA VAL A 111 -14.60 -13.07 10.23
C VAL A 111 -15.79 -13.78 10.85
N ASP A 112 -16.98 -13.21 10.68
CA ASP A 112 -18.23 -13.78 11.23
C ASP A 112 -18.54 -15.16 10.63
N ASN A 113 -18.34 -15.33 9.32
CA ASN A 113 -18.56 -16.62 8.67
C ASN A 113 -17.51 -17.68 9.03
N LEU A 114 -16.25 -17.29 9.21
CA LEU A 114 -15.21 -18.22 9.67
C LEU A 114 -15.46 -18.69 11.09
N ASN A 115 -15.97 -17.82 11.95
CA ASN A 115 -16.27 -18.09 13.36
C ASN A 115 -15.18 -18.92 14.06
N HIS A 116 -13.91 -18.59 13.78
CA HIS A 116 -12.75 -19.32 14.27
C HIS A 116 -12.40 -18.88 15.70
N PRO A 117 -12.23 -19.79 16.68
CA PRO A 117 -12.05 -19.44 18.10
C PRO A 117 -10.79 -18.61 18.40
N ASN A 118 -9.78 -18.68 17.53
CA ASN A 118 -8.52 -17.94 17.64
C ASN A 118 -8.45 -16.72 16.70
N LEU A 119 -9.52 -16.37 15.99
CA LEU A 119 -9.60 -15.18 15.16
C LEU A 119 -10.33 -14.07 15.89
N HIS A 120 -9.67 -12.96 16.11
CA HIS A 120 -10.20 -11.83 16.87
C HIS A 120 -10.10 -10.55 16.04
N TYR A 121 -11.25 -10.03 15.59
CA TYR A 121 -11.35 -8.75 14.93
C TYR A 121 -11.57 -7.65 15.98
N LEU A 122 -10.55 -6.84 16.23
CA LEU A 122 -10.57 -5.73 17.18
C LEU A 122 -11.06 -4.47 16.42
N LYS A 123 -12.35 -4.47 16.12
CA LYS A 123 -12.95 -3.51 15.18
C LYS A 123 -13.05 -2.08 15.75
N ASP A 124 -13.40 -1.97 17.01
CA ASP A 124 -13.70 -0.68 17.63
C ASP A 124 -12.56 -0.22 18.53
N SER A 125 -12.40 1.12 18.64
CA SER A 125 -11.50 1.71 19.62
C SER A 125 -11.83 1.23 21.04
N GLY A 126 -10.82 0.80 21.76
CA GLY A 126 -11.01 0.23 23.09
C GLY A 126 -9.78 -0.45 23.65
N VAL A 127 -9.92 -1.00 24.85
CA VAL A 127 -8.91 -1.81 25.52
C VAL A 127 -9.29 -3.27 25.40
N TYR A 128 -8.36 -4.09 24.90
CA TYR A 128 -8.50 -5.52 24.69
C TYR A 128 -7.45 -6.26 25.49
N THR A 129 -7.86 -6.98 26.51
CA THR A 129 -6.95 -7.75 27.35
C THR A 129 -6.61 -9.08 26.70
N CYS A 130 -5.33 -9.33 26.44
CA CYS A 130 -4.81 -10.58 25.92
C CYS A 130 -3.70 -11.09 26.85
N ALA A 131 -3.97 -12.15 27.61
CA ALA A 131 -3.08 -12.65 28.66
C ALA A 131 -2.75 -11.54 29.69
N ASP A 132 -1.46 -11.19 29.82
CA ASP A 132 -0.95 -10.12 30.71
C ASP A 132 -0.76 -8.77 29.98
N THR A 133 -1.24 -8.65 28.76
CA THR A 133 -1.01 -7.48 27.90
C THR A 133 -2.33 -6.77 27.58
N GLN A 134 -2.30 -5.44 27.61
CA GLN A 134 -3.40 -4.57 27.20
C GLN A 134 -3.12 -4.05 25.79
N PHE A 135 -3.90 -4.48 24.82
CA PHE A 135 -3.91 -3.89 23.49
C PHE A 135 -4.92 -2.74 23.46
N VAL A 136 -4.45 -1.57 23.07
CA VAL A 136 -5.27 -0.38 22.92
C VAL A 136 -5.45 -0.11 21.45
N VAL A 137 -6.66 -0.25 20.96
CA VAL A 137 -6.97 -0.01 19.55
C VAL A 137 -7.41 1.43 19.37
N TRP A 138 -6.77 2.11 18.42
CA TRP A 138 -7.25 3.34 17.82
C TRP A 138 -7.76 3.00 16.43
N ASP A 139 -9.08 2.91 16.29
CA ASP A 139 -9.68 2.52 15.04
C ASP A 139 -9.57 3.62 13.96
N CYS A 140 -9.70 3.24 12.70
CA CYS A 140 -9.57 4.14 11.55
C CYS A 140 -10.72 5.17 11.41
N TRP A 141 -11.77 5.09 12.22
CA TRP A 141 -12.88 6.04 12.21
C TRP A 141 -12.83 7.06 13.34
N SER A 142 -11.99 6.84 14.34
CA SER A 142 -11.90 7.70 15.53
C SER A 142 -11.01 8.91 15.26
N ASP A 143 -11.46 10.08 15.70
CA ASP A 143 -10.62 11.27 15.69
C ASP A 143 -9.49 11.16 16.73
N GLU A 144 -8.36 11.81 16.46
CA GLU A 144 -7.19 11.83 17.38
C GLU A 144 -7.56 12.28 18.82
N LYS A 145 -8.52 13.18 18.96
CA LYS A 145 -9.00 13.65 20.27
C LYS A 145 -9.65 12.57 21.12
N ASP A 146 -10.17 11.51 20.47
CA ASP A 146 -10.89 10.41 21.11
C ASP A 146 -9.97 9.21 21.40
N PHE A 147 -8.69 9.30 21.03
CA PHE A 147 -7.71 8.24 21.29
C PHE A 147 -7.50 8.02 22.78
N ILE A 148 -7.62 6.78 23.20
CA ILE A 148 -7.34 6.37 24.59
C ILE A 148 -5.85 6.60 24.86
N THR A 149 -5.54 7.28 25.96
CA THR A 149 -4.16 7.55 26.39
C THR A 149 -3.68 6.50 27.40
N ALA A 150 -2.37 6.31 27.51
CA ALA A 150 -1.80 5.24 28.33
C ALA A 150 -2.13 5.34 29.83
N ASP A 151 -2.36 6.56 30.35
CA ASP A 151 -2.77 6.81 31.72
C ASP A 151 -4.23 6.38 32.03
N GLN A 152 -5.06 6.24 31.01
CA GLN A 152 -6.42 5.72 31.10
C GLN A 152 -6.49 4.18 31.13
N VAL A 153 -5.37 3.50 30.96
CA VAL A 153 -5.30 2.04 30.83
C VAL A 153 -4.57 1.45 32.03
N GLU A 154 -5.19 0.48 32.68
CA GLU A 154 -4.59 -0.29 33.77
C GLU A 154 -3.84 -1.51 33.20
N GLY A 155 -2.72 -1.89 33.82
CA GLY A 155 -1.91 -3.05 33.44
C GLY A 155 -0.44 -2.71 33.22
N ASP A 156 0.42 -3.73 33.30
CA ASP A 156 1.87 -3.58 33.27
C ASP A 156 2.43 -3.46 31.85
N THR A 157 1.75 -4.04 30.87
CA THR A 157 2.16 -3.99 29.45
C THR A 157 1.04 -3.41 28.60
N LYS A 158 1.29 -2.25 28.00
CA LYS A 158 0.32 -1.49 27.21
C LYS A 158 0.84 -1.31 25.80
N ILE A 159 0.15 -1.84 24.84
CA ILE A 159 0.53 -1.80 23.42
C ILE A 159 -0.58 -1.14 22.61
N VAL A 160 -0.26 -0.06 21.91
CA VAL A 160 -1.22 0.59 21.03
C VAL A 160 -1.15 -0.03 19.62
N LEU A 161 -2.32 -0.29 19.05
CA LEU A 161 -2.54 -0.78 17.70
C LEU A 161 -3.23 0.32 16.90
N PHE A 162 -2.59 0.75 15.82
CA PHE A 162 -3.10 1.86 15.01
C PHE A 162 -2.78 1.66 13.53
N HIS A 163 -3.76 1.94 12.68
CA HIS A 163 -3.57 2.03 11.25
C HIS A 163 -3.80 3.46 10.79
N GLY A 164 -2.71 4.15 10.47
CA GLY A 164 -2.74 5.55 10.04
C GLY A 164 -1.37 6.20 10.09
N THR A 165 -1.30 7.38 9.51
CA THR A 165 -0.07 8.17 9.42
C THR A 165 0.23 8.83 10.77
N VAL A 166 1.49 8.73 11.24
CA VAL A 166 2.01 9.42 12.42
C VAL A 166 3.10 10.40 11.96
N ASP A 167 3.22 11.56 12.61
CA ASP A 167 4.27 12.52 12.26
C ASP A 167 5.66 11.86 12.30
N ARG A 168 6.61 12.38 11.51
CA ARG A 168 7.96 11.85 11.29
C ARG A 168 8.05 10.59 10.41
N CYS A 169 6.96 9.96 10.02
CA CYS A 169 7.05 8.84 9.09
C CYS A 169 7.46 9.30 7.68
N GLU A 170 8.10 8.39 6.95
CA GLU A 170 8.61 8.64 5.60
C GLU A 170 8.16 7.52 4.66
N THR A 171 7.93 7.88 3.40
CA THR A 171 7.74 6.91 2.31
C THR A 171 9.08 6.29 1.90
N ASP A 172 9.05 5.23 1.07
CA ASP A 172 10.26 4.62 0.49
C ASP A 172 11.12 5.64 -0.30
N LEU A 173 10.49 6.64 -0.90
CA LEU A 173 11.17 7.72 -1.62
C LEU A 173 11.73 8.82 -0.70
N GLY A 174 11.58 8.70 0.62
CA GLY A 174 12.11 9.64 1.60
C GLY A 174 11.23 10.88 1.83
N TYR A 175 10.00 10.92 1.31
CA TYR A 175 9.07 12.00 1.59
C TYR A 175 8.47 11.83 2.98
N ARG A 176 8.53 12.89 3.79
CA ARG A 176 7.83 12.96 5.07
C ARG A 176 6.37 13.27 4.83
N LEU A 177 5.51 12.46 5.42
CA LEU A 177 4.07 12.64 5.31
C LEU A 177 3.57 13.57 6.42
N PRO A 178 2.73 14.56 6.09
CA PRO A 178 2.05 15.36 7.10
C PRO A 178 1.06 14.50 7.88
N SER A 179 0.96 14.73 9.19
CA SER A 179 -0.01 14.05 10.05
C SER A 179 -0.37 14.90 11.25
N ASP A 180 -1.63 14.85 11.65
CA ASP A 180 -2.12 15.43 12.90
C ASP A 180 -1.78 14.55 14.10
N VAL A 181 -1.64 13.24 13.90
CA VAL A 181 -1.24 12.29 14.96
C VAL A 181 0.25 12.46 15.27
N LYS A 182 0.53 13.03 16.43
CA LYS A 182 1.91 13.28 16.88
C LYS A 182 2.48 12.06 17.60
N ILE A 183 3.78 11.82 17.44
CA ILE A 183 4.49 10.73 18.14
C ILE A 183 4.30 10.80 19.67
N THR A 184 4.10 11.99 20.24
CA THR A 184 3.85 12.18 21.67
C THR A 184 2.53 11.58 22.16
N LYS A 185 1.61 11.23 21.26
CA LYS A 185 0.38 10.49 21.63
C LYS A 185 0.68 9.07 22.14
N PHE A 186 1.85 8.55 21.78
CA PHE A 186 2.30 7.24 22.24
C PHE A 186 3.03 7.26 23.58
N ASP A 187 3.17 8.42 24.21
CA ASP A 187 3.84 8.54 25.50
C ASP A 187 3.10 7.72 26.57
N GLY A 188 3.87 6.95 27.35
CA GLY A 188 3.33 6.04 28.37
C GLY A 188 2.92 4.65 27.87
N TYR A 189 2.89 4.42 26.57
CA TYR A 189 2.76 3.07 26.01
C TYR A 189 4.12 2.38 25.93
N ASP A 190 4.13 1.07 26.16
CA ASP A 190 5.33 0.27 26.04
C ASP A 190 5.75 0.04 24.59
N MET A 191 4.76 -0.14 23.72
CA MET A 191 4.96 -0.33 22.27
C MET A 191 3.79 0.26 21.47
N GLY A 192 4.09 0.65 20.22
CA GLY A 192 3.11 1.03 19.20
C GLY A 192 3.35 0.22 17.92
N LEU A 193 2.35 -0.56 17.50
CA LEU A 193 2.38 -1.39 16.32
C LEU A 193 1.50 -0.76 15.24
N LEU A 194 2.16 -0.21 14.21
CA LEU A 194 1.54 0.68 13.22
C LEU A 194 1.41 0.04 11.85
N GLY A 195 0.32 0.34 11.14
CA GLY A 195 0.10 0.08 9.71
C GLY A 195 -0.16 1.38 8.94
N ASP A 196 -0.39 1.30 7.62
CA ASP A 196 -0.60 2.39 6.65
C ASP A 196 0.67 2.79 5.85
N ILE A 197 1.83 2.73 6.47
CA ILE A 197 3.08 3.13 5.82
C ILE A 197 3.86 1.89 5.38
N HIS A 198 4.03 1.73 4.06
CA HIS A 198 4.67 0.55 3.47
C HIS A 198 6.16 0.44 3.77
N LYS A 199 6.83 1.54 4.10
CA LYS A 199 8.23 1.56 4.51
C LYS A 199 8.36 1.13 5.97
N ARG A 200 9.08 0.02 6.22
CA ARG A 200 9.47 -0.40 7.57
C ARG A 200 10.33 0.68 8.22
N GLN A 201 9.94 1.15 9.39
CA GLN A 201 10.66 2.18 10.12
C GLN A 201 10.28 2.22 11.60
N HIS A 202 11.23 2.70 12.43
CA HIS A 202 11.02 3.02 13.83
C HIS A 202 10.88 4.54 13.98
N LEU A 203 9.89 4.99 14.74
CA LEU A 203 9.60 6.42 14.90
C LEU A 203 10.25 7.03 16.13
N ASN A 204 10.72 6.22 17.08
CA ASN A 204 11.40 6.65 18.29
C ASN A 204 12.77 5.97 18.47
N LYS A 205 13.61 6.54 19.34
CA LYS A 205 14.98 6.04 19.59
C LYS A 205 15.01 4.68 20.26
N GLU A 206 14.00 4.36 21.04
CA GLU A 206 13.84 3.11 21.78
C GLU A 206 13.44 1.98 20.83
N GLU A 207 13.03 2.29 19.57
CA GLU A 207 12.56 1.37 18.56
C GLU A 207 11.26 0.62 18.96
N THR A 208 10.45 1.23 19.82
CA THR A 208 9.22 0.64 20.35
C THR A 208 7.96 1.07 19.60
N ILE A 209 8.00 2.17 18.84
CA ILE A 209 6.89 2.65 18.00
C ILE A 209 7.29 2.45 16.54
N SER A 210 6.61 1.55 15.81
CA SER A 210 7.12 1.08 14.54
C SER A 210 6.05 0.74 13.53
N TYR A 211 6.29 1.11 12.28
CA TYR A 211 5.66 0.51 11.10
C TYR A 211 6.42 -0.76 10.72
N CYS A 212 5.70 -1.85 10.51
CA CYS A 212 6.33 -3.10 10.02
C CYS A 212 6.58 -3.05 8.50
N GLY A 213 5.93 -2.13 7.80
CA GLY A 213 5.92 -2.05 6.35
C GLY A 213 4.94 -3.04 5.71
N SER A 214 4.80 -2.98 4.39
CA SER A 214 3.94 -3.92 3.66
C SER A 214 4.54 -5.32 3.60
N LEU A 215 3.68 -6.34 3.66
CA LEU A 215 4.11 -7.75 3.59
C LEU A 215 4.68 -8.12 2.21
N VAL A 216 4.17 -7.50 1.16
CA VAL A 216 4.62 -7.67 -0.22
C VAL A 216 4.74 -6.30 -0.89
N GLN A 217 5.66 -6.19 -1.82
CA GLN A 217 5.87 -4.97 -2.60
C GLN A 217 4.59 -4.58 -3.36
N GLN A 218 4.13 -3.35 -3.24
CA GLN A 218 2.88 -2.88 -3.84
C GLN A 218 3.07 -2.18 -5.19
N ASN A 219 4.23 -1.54 -5.41
CA ASN A 219 4.51 -0.78 -6.63
C ASN A 219 6.02 -0.66 -6.90
N HIS A 220 6.38 -0.03 -8.03
CA HIS A 220 7.78 0.18 -8.45
C HIS A 220 8.55 1.22 -7.63
N GLY A 221 7.90 1.95 -6.75
CA GLY A 221 8.55 2.94 -5.88
C GLY A 221 9.05 2.34 -4.57
N GLU A 222 8.69 1.11 -4.28
CA GLU A 222 9.09 0.39 -3.07
C GLU A 222 10.31 -0.50 -3.33
N GLY A 223 11.12 -0.75 -2.30
CA GLY A 223 12.21 -1.72 -2.35
C GLY A 223 11.72 -3.17 -2.49
N LEU A 224 12.66 -4.12 -2.63
CA LEU A 224 12.36 -5.55 -2.75
C LEU A 224 12.34 -6.29 -1.41
N ASP A 225 12.65 -5.59 -0.31
CA ASP A 225 12.81 -6.20 1.01
C ASP A 225 11.54 -6.08 1.84
N HIS A 226 10.66 -7.08 1.75
CA HIS A 226 9.37 -7.13 2.44
C HIS A 226 9.27 -8.29 3.42
N GLY A 227 8.45 -8.11 4.45
CA GLY A 227 8.26 -9.08 5.52
C GLY A 227 7.46 -8.50 6.68
N TYR A 228 7.83 -8.84 7.91
CA TYR A 228 7.13 -8.39 9.10
C TYR A 228 8.08 -8.21 10.29
N LEU A 229 7.59 -7.58 11.38
CA LEU A 229 8.34 -7.46 12.62
C LEU A 229 7.92 -8.55 13.62
N LEU A 230 8.88 -9.31 14.12
CA LEU A 230 8.69 -10.21 15.25
C LEU A 230 9.12 -9.51 16.53
N TRP A 231 8.17 -9.23 17.42
CA TRP A 231 8.42 -8.60 18.69
C TRP A 231 8.70 -9.60 19.80
N ASP A 232 9.71 -9.32 20.62
CA ASP A 232 9.92 -9.91 21.94
C ASP A 232 9.29 -8.96 22.96
N VAL A 233 8.06 -9.28 23.40
CA VAL A 233 7.25 -8.38 24.23
C VAL A 233 7.94 -8.07 25.57
N PRO A 234 8.47 -9.03 26.34
CA PRO A 234 9.20 -8.74 27.56
C PRO A 234 10.40 -7.79 27.38
N LYS A 235 11.09 -7.86 26.23
CA LYS A 235 12.24 -7.01 25.95
C LYS A 235 11.87 -5.71 25.24
N ARG A 236 10.64 -5.58 24.76
CA ARG A 236 10.18 -4.44 23.96
C ARG A 236 11.07 -4.18 22.74
N LYS A 237 11.50 -5.24 22.08
CA LYS A 237 12.40 -5.19 20.92
C LYS A 237 11.82 -6.00 19.78
N SER A 238 12.02 -5.52 18.58
CA SER A 238 11.62 -6.23 17.36
C SER A 238 12.80 -6.75 16.58
N LYS A 239 12.54 -7.82 15.81
CA LYS A 239 13.43 -8.35 14.80
C LYS A 239 12.68 -8.40 13.49
N TYR A 240 13.30 -7.92 12.43
CA TYR A 240 12.75 -8.05 11.10
C TYR A 240 12.85 -9.48 10.59
N ILE A 241 11.76 -10.01 10.08
CA ILE A 241 11.65 -11.32 9.45
C ILE A 241 11.31 -11.10 7.97
N ARG A 242 12.30 -11.26 7.12
CA ARG A 242 12.11 -11.18 5.68
C ARG A 242 11.28 -12.37 5.18
N ILE A 243 10.30 -12.11 4.33
CA ILE A 243 9.56 -13.14 3.59
C ILE A 243 10.05 -13.10 2.13
N HIS A 244 10.69 -14.16 1.70
CA HIS A 244 11.16 -14.27 0.33
C HIS A 244 9.98 -14.23 -0.65
N ASN A 245 10.11 -13.44 -1.72
CA ASN A 245 9.13 -13.36 -2.78
C ASN A 245 9.84 -13.47 -4.14
N ASP A 246 9.45 -14.45 -4.94
CA ASP A 246 9.98 -14.63 -6.30
C ASP A 246 9.39 -13.63 -7.30
N TYR A 247 8.32 -12.93 -6.90
CA TYR A 247 7.70 -11.83 -7.65
C TYR A 247 8.21 -10.50 -7.11
N GLY A 248 7.98 -9.43 -7.85
CA GLY A 248 8.29 -8.07 -7.42
C GLY A 248 8.15 -7.10 -8.58
N TYR A 249 8.16 -5.81 -8.26
CA TYR A 249 8.23 -4.75 -9.24
C TYR A 249 9.69 -4.33 -9.38
N TYR A 250 10.26 -4.49 -10.56
CA TYR A 250 11.65 -4.14 -10.83
C TYR A 250 11.72 -3.08 -11.93
N THR A 251 12.57 -2.08 -11.78
CA THR A 251 12.81 -1.06 -12.82
C THR A 251 14.23 -1.21 -13.35
N MET A 252 14.37 -1.30 -14.68
CA MET A 252 15.64 -1.41 -15.37
C MET A 252 15.78 -0.27 -16.36
N ASP A 253 16.90 0.42 -16.31
CA ASP A 253 17.23 1.48 -17.26
C ASP A 253 18.01 0.91 -18.43
N ILE A 254 17.57 1.23 -19.64
CA ILE A 254 18.26 0.89 -20.90
C ILE A 254 18.63 2.19 -21.60
N ASP A 255 19.93 2.36 -21.76
CA ASP A 255 20.50 3.47 -22.50
C ASP A 255 21.29 2.95 -23.71
N ASN A 256 21.10 3.58 -24.91
CA ASN A 256 21.73 3.15 -26.14
C ASN A 256 21.59 1.63 -26.42
N GLY A 257 20.45 1.05 -26.09
CA GLY A 257 20.15 -0.37 -26.29
C GLY A 257 20.94 -1.34 -25.39
N LYS A 258 21.66 -0.84 -24.38
CA LYS A 258 22.47 -1.67 -23.47
C LYS A 258 21.62 -2.20 -22.32
N VAL A 259 21.58 -3.54 -22.19
CA VAL A 259 20.92 -4.22 -21.06
C VAL A 259 21.93 -4.37 -19.93
N PRO A 260 21.68 -3.78 -18.74
CA PRO A 260 22.56 -3.94 -17.60
C PRO A 260 22.55 -5.40 -17.10
N ASN A 261 23.65 -5.79 -16.42
CA ASN A 261 23.67 -7.02 -15.67
C ASN A 261 23.12 -6.77 -14.26
N VAL A 262 22.08 -7.48 -13.86
CA VAL A 262 21.45 -7.36 -12.55
C VAL A 262 21.32 -8.73 -11.90
N ASP A 263 21.63 -8.81 -10.60
CA ASP A 263 21.66 -10.07 -9.86
C ASP A 263 20.55 -10.14 -8.80
N ASP A 264 19.91 -9.01 -8.51
CA ASP A 264 18.89 -8.86 -7.47
C ASP A 264 17.43 -8.89 -7.97
N MET A 265 17.24 -8.97 -9.30
CA MET A 265 15.91 -8.99 -9.89
C MET A 265 15.16 -10.29 -9.53
N PRO A 266 13.92 -10.20 -9.02
CA PRO A 266 13.08 -11.37 -8.75
C PRO A 266 12.87 -12.22 -9.99
N LYS A 267 12.84 -13.55 -9.83
CA LYS A 267 12.69 -14.51 -10.95
C LYS A 267 11.41 -14.33 -11.78
N LYS A 268 10.35 -13.86 -11.14
CA LYS A 268 9.04 -13.61 -11.74
C LYS A 268 8.68 -12.12 -11.66
N ALA A 269 9.68 -11.24 -11.87
CA ALA A 269 9.49 -9.79 -11.75
C ALA A 269 8.47 -9.24 -12.75
N ARG A 270 7.74 -8.22 -12.32
CA ARG A 270 7.03 -7.27 -13.19
C ARG A 270 8.02 -6.18 -13.55
N LEU A 271 8.60 -6.31 -14.73
CA LEU A 271 9.70 -5.45 -15.16
C LEU A 271 9.18 -4.18 -15.82
N ARG A 272 9.59 -3.02 -15.31
CA ARG A 272 9.51 -1.74 -16.01
C ARG A 272 10.86 -1.45 -16.65
N VAL A 273 10.88 -1.31 -17.95
CA VAL A 273 12.07 -0.89 -18.70
C VAL A 273 11.92 0.58 -19.04
N ARG A 274 12.80 1.43 -18.48
CA ARG A 274 12.90 2.83 -18.85
C ARG A 274 13.99 2.95 -19.93
N VAL A 275 13.66 3.62 -21.01
CA VAL A 275 14.47 3.62 -22.24
C VAL A 275 14.87 5.04 -22.60
N SER A 276 16.18 5.29 -22.77
CA SER A 276 16.75 6.51 -23.30
C SER A 276 17.65 6.20 -24.51
N ASP A 277 17.78 7.15 -25.43
CA ASP A 277 18.68 7.12 -26.61
C ASP A 277 18.74 5.76 -27.33
N THR A 278 17.58 5.10 -27.46
CA THR A 278 17.49 3.73 -27.98
C THR A 278 16.48 3.66 -29.12
N ASP A 279 16.92 3.31 -30.30
CA ASP A 279 16.03 3.11 -31.45
C ASP A 279 15.17 1.83 -31.32
N SER A 280 14.20 1.67 -32.24
CA SER A 280 13.25 0.54 -32.18
C SER A 280 13.92 -0.82 -32.43
N VAL A 281 15.03 -0.87 -33.18
CA VAL A 281 15.76 -2.12 -33.47
C VAL A 281 16.59 -2.52 -32.25
N GLN A 282 17.29 -1.56 -31.67
CA GLN A 282 18.04 -1.73 -30.42
C GLN A 282 17.12 -2.16 -29.27
N LEU A 283 15.97 -1.50 -29.11
CA LEU A 283 14.98 -1.87 -28.09
C LEU A 283 14.50 -3.31 -28.28
N LYS A 284 14.15 -3.70 -29.51
CA LYS A 284 13.69 -5.07 -29.78
C LYS A 284 14.77 -6.11 -29.43
N LYS A 285 16.03 -5.82 -29.71
CA LYS A 285 17.16 -6.68 -29.31
C LYS A 285 17.31 -6.72 -27.80
N ALA A 286 17.26 -5.58 -27.11
CA ALA A 286 17.35 -5.49 -25.67
C ALA A 286 16.25 -6.29 -24.97
N LEU A 287 15.00 -6.16 -25.40
CA LEU A 287 13.88 -6.93 -24.86
C LEU A 287 14.07 -8.45 -25.07
N SER A 288 14.56 -8.86 -26.25
CA SER A 288 14.88 -10.27 -26.52
C SER A 288 15.98 -10.79 -25.58
N VAL A 289 17.02 -10.00 -25.34
CA VAL A 289 18.07 -10.35 -24.37
C VAL A 289 17.50 -10.49 -22.96
N ILE A 290 16.65 -9.56 -22.51
CA ILE A 290 16.01 -9.62 -21.19
C ILE A 290 15.18 -10.89 -21.05
N GLN A 291 14.33 -11.19 -22.03
CA GLN A 291 13.48 -12.37 -22.02
C GLN A 291 14.31 -13.67 -21.99
N THR A 292 15.36 -13.74 -22.80
CA THR A 292 16.23 -14.93 -22.88
C THR A 292 17.07 -15.11 -21.62
N LYS A 293 17.67 -14.01 -21.12
CA LYS A 293 18.61 -14.07 -19.99
C LYS A 293 17.92 -14.24 -18.64
N TYR A 294 16.80 -13.53 -18.43
CA TYR A 294 16.13 -13.47 -17.14
C TYR A 294 14.78 -14.21 -17.11
N GLY A 295 14.28 -14.68 -18.26
CA GLY A 295 13.01 -15.42 -18.33
C GLY A 295 11.76 -14.59 -17.99
N ILE A 296 11.86 -13.26 -17.99
CA ILE A 296 10.79 -12.35 -17.59
C ILE A 296 9.68 -12.34 -18.64
N LYS A 297 8.43 -12.50 -18.18
CA LYS A 297 7.25 -12.56 -19.05
C LYS A 297 6.46 -11.24 -19.06
N GLU A 298 6.49 -10.49 -17.97
CA GLU A 298 5.73 -9.25 -17.81
C GLU A 298 6.68 -8.05 -17.90
N ILE A 299 6.67 -7.37 -19.05
CA ILE A 299 7.55 -6.23 -19.32
C ILE A 299 6.71 -5.04 -19.78
N ALA A 300 6.82 -3.93 -19.07
CA ALA A 300 6.30 -2.62 -19.47
C ALA A 300 7.45 -1.74 -19.92
N VAL A 301 7.31 -1.05 -21.05
CA VAL A 301 8.33 -0.15 -21.60
C VAL A 301 7.86 1.29 -21.45
N THR A 302 8.72 2.13 -20.88
CA THR A 302 8.51 3.58 -20.78
C THR A 302 9.69 4.29 -21.45
N ARG A 303 9.43 5.14 -22.43
CA ARG A 303 10.45 5.96 -23.08
C ARG A 303 10.61 7.26 -22.30
N THR A 304 11.84 7.56 -21.89
CA THR A 304 12.19 8.80 -21.19
C THR A 304 12.68 9.87 -22.15
N ASP A 305 13.23 9.47 -23.30
CA ASP A 305 13.75 10.34 -24.36
C ASP A 305 12.65 11.13 -25.11
N ARG A 306 11.45 10.56 -25.24
CA ARG A 306 10.32 11.28 -25.87
C ARG A 306 9.78 12.44 -25.01
N LEU A 307 10.15 12.47 -23.75
CA LEU A 307 9.81 13.55 -22.82
C LEU A 307 10.79 14.74 -22.99
N THR A 308 12.01 14.50 -23.48
CA THR A 308 13.05 15.51 -23.71
C THR A 308 13.05 16.09 -25.13
N GLU A 309 12.48 15.41 -26.14
CA GLU A 309 12.44 15.91 -27.53
C GLU A 309 11.37 16.99 -27.80
N ARG A 310 10.59 17.40 -26.82
CA ARG A 310 9.69 18.57 -26.95
C ARG A 310 10.40 19.86 -26.57
N VAL A 311 11.60 20.08 -27.12
CA VAL A 311 12.21 21.39 -27.13
C VAL A 311 11.62 22.19 -28.31
N ARG A 312 10.64 23.04 -28.08
CA ARG A 312 10.31 24.13 -28.96
C ARG A 312 11.15 25.32 -28.56
N ASP A 313 11.92 25.85 -29.53
CA ASP A 313 12.63 27.13 -29.42
C ASP A 313 13.63 27.28 -28.25
N GLY A 314 14.33 26.18 -27.87
CA GLY A 314 15.40 26.27 -26.87
C GLY A 314 14.98 26.34 -25.42
N GLN A 315 13.69 26.16 -25.11
CA GLN A 315 13.20 26.01 -23.72
C GLN A 315 12.81 24.56 -23.45
N VAL A 316 13.39 24.00 -22.39
CA VAL A 316 13.01 22.69 -21.83
C VAL A 316 11.65 22.90 -21.16
N VAL A 317 10.59 22.34 -21.74
CA VAL A 317 9.29 22.27 -21.06
C VAL A 317 9.40 21.12 -20.05
N ASP A 318 9.39 21.45 -18.77
CA ASP A 318 9.41 20.50 -17.68
C ASP A 318 8.11 19.68 -17.74
N VAL A 319 8.23 18.37 -17.96
CA VAL A 319 7.07 17.44 -18.05
C VAL A 319 6.44 17.15 -16.68
N GLY A 320 6.87 17.87 -15.65
CA GLY A 320 6.44 17.67 -14.28
C GLY A 320 5.03 18.14 -13.95
N ASP A 321 4.42 18.99 -14.75
CA ASP A 321 3.17 19.63 -14.32
C ASP A 321 1.98 19.33 -15.22
N VAL A 322 1.53 18.07 -15.20
CA VAL A 322 0.24 17.66 -15.78
C VAL A 322 -0.96 18.37 -15.08
N GLN A 323 -0.73 18.99 -13.93
CA GLN A 323 -1.73 19.77 -13.20
C GLN A 323 -1.83 21.20 -13.69
N ASN A 324 -0.85 21.68 -14.45
CA ASN A 324 -0.90 23.01 -15.05
C ASN A 324 -1.92 23.05 -16.21
N PRO A 325 -2.98 23.89 -16.11
CA PRO A 325 -4.02 23.99 -17.14
C PRO A 325 -3.48 24.37 -18.52
N ASP A 326 -2.49 25.25 -18.60
CA ASP A 326 -1.88 25.66 -19.87
C ASP A 326 -1.14 24.49 -20.52
N PHE A 327 -0.43 23.67 -19.75
CA PHE A 327 0.22 22.47 -20.24
C PHE A 327 -0.78 21.40 -20.72
N GLN A 328 -1.87 21.22 -19.99
CA GLN A 328 -2.96 20.34 -20.43
C GLN A 328 -3.54 20.80 -21.77
N TYR A 329 -3.77 22.10 -21.91
CA TYR A 329 -4.28 22.68 -23.15
C TYR A 329 -3.32 22.47 -24.31
N GLU A 330 -2.01 22.67 -24.12
CA GLU A 330 -1.00 22.40 -25.16
C GLU A 330 -1.01 20.94 -25.63
N LEU A 331 -1.18 19.99 -24.70
CA LEU A 331 -1.31 18.57 -25.04
C LEU A 331 -2.56 18.29 -25.88
N ILE A 332 -3.67 18.91 -25.54
CA ILE A 332 -4.95 18.79 -26.26
C ILE A 332 -4.82 19.40 -27.65
N GLU A 333 -4.24 20.58 -27.76
CA GLU A 333 -4.02 21.29 -29.04
C GLU A 333 -3.11 20.48 -29.98
N ASP A 334 -1.99 19.96 -29.45
CA ASP A 334 -1.06 19.10 -30.22
C ASP A 334 -1.73 17.80 -30.70
N TYR A 335 -2.53 17.16 -29.85
CA TYR A 335 -3.29 15.97 -30.24
C TYR A 335 -4.33 16.27 -31.34
N LEU A 336 -5.08 17.32 -31.19
CA LEU A 336 -6.09 17.72 -32.18
C LEU A 336 -5.45 18.14 -33.50
N GLY A 337 -4.36 18.90 -33.45
CA GLY A 337 -3.62 19.32 -34.66
C GLY A 337 -3.01 18.15 -35.45
N ARG A 338 -2.71 17.04 -34.81
CA ARG A 338 -2.18 15.84 -35.48
C ARG A 338 -3.26 14.94 -36.08
N ASN A 339 -4.42 14.91 -35.46
CA ASN A 339 -5.44 13.90 -35.77
C ASN A 339 -6.70 14.48 -36.41
N HIS A 340 -6.94 15.79 -36.27
CA HIS A 340 -8.16 16.44 -36.70
C HIS A 340 -7.89 17.88 -37.18
N ILE A 341 -8.69 18.35 -38.13
CA ILE A 341 -8.73 19.77 -38.50
C ILE A 341 -9.79 20.41 -37.60
N VAL A 342 -9.35 21.19 -36.62
CA VAL A 342 -10.24 21.87 -35.68
C VAL A 342 -10.18 23.37 -35.92
N ASP A 343 -11.33 24.03 -36.01
CA ASP A 343 -11.39 25.47 -36.18
C ASP A 343 -11.06 26.22 -34.86
N GLU A 344 -10.57 27.46 -35.01
CA GLU A 344 -10.11 28.30 -33.91
C GLU A 344 -11.19 28.51 -32.82
N LYS A 345 -12.45 28.59 -33.22
CA LYS A 345 -13.58 28.74 -32.27
C LYS A 345 -13.80 27.53 -31.39
N THR A 346 -13.56 26.33 -31.96
CA THR A 346 -13.63 25.07 -31.20
C THR A 346 -12.46 24.93 -30.23
N LEU A 347 -11.25 25.35 -30.67
CA LEU A 347 -10.06 25.36 -29.78
C LEU A 347 -10.25 26.30 -28.59
N LEU A 348 -10.79 27.51 -28.81
CA LEU A 348 -11.10 28.43 -27.70
C LEU A 348 -12.11 27.86 -26.74
N LYS A 349 -13.16 27.19 -27.22
CA LYS A 349 -14.15 26.53 -26.38
C LYS A 349 -13.55 25.37 -25.53
N ILE A 350 -12.62 24.63 -26.11
CA ILE A 350 -11.89 23.57 -25.41
C ILE A 350 -11.02 24.17 -24.30
N LYS A 351 -10.37 25.30 -24.58
CA LYS A 351 -9.58 26.02 -23.57
C LYS A 351 -10.44 26.50 -22.41
N ASP A 352 -11.58 27.13 -22.71
CA ASP A 352 -12.53 27.59 -21.67
C ASP A 352 -13.00 26.43 -20.78
N ILE A 353 -13.31 25.27 -21.37
CA ILE A 353 -13.70 24.07 -20.63
C ILE A 353 -12.55 23.54 -19.76
N ASN A 354 -11.32 23.53 -20.28
CA ASN A 354 -10.15 23.11 -19.52
C ASN A 354 -9.91 24.01 -18.32
N ASP A 355 -10.03 25.33 -18.50
CA ASP A 355 -9.87 26.32 -17.43
C ASP A 355 -10.98 26.19 -16.38
N GLU A 356 -12.23 26.00 -16.81
CA GLU A 356 -13.38 25.78 -15.91
C GLU A 356 -13.18 24.52 -15.06
N LEU A 357 -12.80 23.40 -15.68
CA LEU A 357 -12.56 22.13 -14.96
C LEU A 357 -11.41 22.23 -13.96
N ASN A 358 -10.38 23.01 -14.25
CA ASN A 358 -9.27 23.20 -13.33
C ASN A 358 -9.59 24.20 -12.21
N SER A 359 -10.50 25.16 -12.44
CA SER A 359 -10.93 26.12 -11.41
C SER A 359 -11.75 25.46 -10.29
N ASP A 360 -12.45 24.37 -10.60
CA ASP A 360 -13.27 23.61 -9.64
C ASP A 360 -12.46 22.58 -8.85
N LEU A 361 -11.18 22.36 -9.18
CA LEU A 361 -10.31 21.49 -8.39
C LEU A 361 -9.86 22.26 -7.14
N PRO A 362 -10.06 21.70 -5.93
CA PRO A 362 -9.53 22.31 -4.72
C PRO A 362 -8.00 22.39 -4.82
N ASP A 363 -7.46 23.51 -4.37
CA ASP A 363 -6.03 23.83 -4.27
C ASP A 363 -5.38 22.94 -3.18
N ASP A 364 -5.48 21.64 -3.35
CA ASP A 364 -4.98 20.63 -2.43
C ASP A 364 -3.64 20.08 -2.93
N ASP A 365 -2.56 20.67 -2.43
CA ASP A 365 -1.20 20.14 -2.44
C ASP A 365 -1.07 18.77 -1.71
N VAL A 366 -2.15 18.04 -1.62
CA VAL A 366 -2.16 16.67 -1.10
C VAL A 366 -1.90 15.73 -2.26
N ASN A 367 -0.65 15.31 -2.40
CA ASN A 367 -0.25 14.17 -3.21
C ASN A 367 -1.00 12.89 -2.73
N ARG A 368 -2.29 12.83 -3.03
CA ARG A 368 -3.03 11.57 -2.95
C ARG A 368 -2.53 10.71 -4.10
N ASN A 369 -1.95 9.55 -3.79
CA ASN A 369 -1.68 8.46 -4.72
C ASN A 369 -3.00 7.92 -5.31
N ILE A 370 -3.79 8.77 -5.95
CA ILE A 370 -5.01 8.36 -6.65
C ILE A 370 -4.60 8.06 -8.08
N PHE A 371 -4.38 6.79 -8.39
CA PHE A 371 -4.24 6.34 -9.77
C PHE A 371 -5.60 6.38 -10.45
N TRP A 372 -5.85 7.46 -11.20
CA TRP A 372 -7.00 7.53 -12.07
C TRP A 372 -6.84 6.57 -13.23
N LYS A 373 -7.71 5.58 -13.33
CA LYS A 373 -7.85 4.74 -14.51
C LYS A 373 -9.17 5.09 -15.17
N ILE A 374 -9.14 5.77 -16.32
CA ILE A 374 -10.32 5.98 -17.13
C ILE A 374 -10.79 4.59 -17.59
N LYS A 375 -11.87 4.07 -17.01
CA LYS A 375 -12.45 2.76 -17.37
C LYS A 375 -13.37 2.85 -18.59
N ARG A 376 -13.95 4.01 -18.83
CA ARG A 376 -14.88 4.25 -19.93
C ARG A 376 -14.89 5.73 -20.27
N PHE A 377 -14.82 6.03 -21.55
CA PHE A 377 -14.96 7.37 -22.10
C PHE A 377 -16.09 7.28 -23.11
N GLU A 378 -17.19 8.00 -22.88
CA GLU A 378 -18.34 8.01 -23.80
C GLU A 378 -18.50 9.41 -24.34
N TRP A 379 -18.61 9.49 -25.68
CA TRP A 379 -18.93 10.75 -26.36
C TRP A 379 -20.31 10.57 -27.00
N SER A 380 -21.12 11.57 -26.86
CA SER A 380 -22.32 11.71 -27.66
C SER A 380 -22.31 13.09 -28.29
N ASN A 381 -22.51 13.14 -29.61
CA ASN A 381 -22.65 14.37 -30.39
C ASN A 381 -21.41 15.27 -30.51
N MET A 382 -20.20 14.76 -30.29
CA MET A 382 -18.99 15.56 -30.48
C MET A 382 -18.50 15.63 -31.94
N PHE A 383 -18.84 14.64 -32.75
CA PHE A 383 -18.58 14.66 -34.19
C PHE A 383 -19.75 14.00 -34.94
N SER A 384 -20.31 14.73 -35.89
CA SER A 384 -21.27 14.16 -36.85
C SER A 384 -20.50 13.29 -37.85
N TYR A 385 -20.44 12.01 -37.61
CA TYR A 385 -20.27 11.05 -38.69
C TYR A 385 -21.67 10.75 -39.26
N GLY A 386 -21.91 11.24 -40.50
CA GLY A 386 -23.03 10.83 -41.30
C GLY A 386 -22.93 9.37 -41.72
#